data_aa63a52909e2da5e6a7493f1fa3c6707
#
_entry.id   aa63a52909e2da5e6a7493f1fa3c6707
#
_cell.length_a   1.000
_cell.length_b   1.000
_cell.length_c   1.000
_cell.angle_alpha   90.00
_cell.angle_beta   90.00
_cell.angle_gamma   90.00
#
_symmetry.space_group_name_H-M   'P 1'
#
loop_
_entity.id
_entity.type
_entity.pdbx_description
1 polymer ?
#
loop_
_entity_poly.entity_id
_entity_poly.type
_entity_poly.pdbx_seq_one_letter_code
_entity_poly.pdbx_strand_id
1 'polypeptide(L)'
;EEFGWDTHNDIFQVMGKNLLPKFDQSFSALLEDLHTRGLLEDTLVVCMGEFGRAPLVALEPRFAGATPGRKHWAGTYSIVFAGAGVTPGSVVGRSDRQAGYPATEKFAPWDVTATIFNALGINPGGHFLDLAERPYAISDGQPITQIYG
;
A
#
# COMPACT_ATOMS: atom_id res chain seq x y z
N GLU A 1 -15.43 -14.51 15.63
CA GLU A 1 -15.53 -13.51 14.56
C GLU A 1 -14.12 -13.12 14.18
N GLU A 2 -13.75 -13.24 12.90
CA GLU A 2 -12.50 -12.69 12.42
C GLU A 2 -12.69 -11.18 12.27
N PHE A 3 -11.94 -10.40 13.03
CA PHE A 3 -11.89 -8.96 12.85
C PHE A 3 -11.27 -8.67 11.49
N GLY A 4 -12.01 -7.95 10.65
CA GLY A 4 -11.49 -7.44 9.38
C GLY A 4 -10.48 -6.30 9.60
N TRP A 5 -9.83 -5.89 8.53
CA TRP A 5 -8.87 -4.79 8.54
C TRP A 5 -9.52 -3.41 8.75
N ASP A 6 -10.83 -3.29 8.60
CA ASP A 6 -11.58 -2.05 8.85
C ASP A 6 -11.81 -1.81 10.35
N THR A 7 -10.72 -1.74 11.09
CA THR A 7 -10.73 -1.45 12.54
C THR A 7 -10.85 0.05 12.78
N HIS A 8 -11.65 0.44 13.78
CA HIS A 8 -11.78 1.84 14.23
C HIS A 8 -11.41 1.95 15.70
N ASN A 9 -12.34 1.60 16.59
CA ASN A 9 -12.02 1.43 18.00
C ASN A 9 -11.18 0.16 18.22
N ASP A 10 -10.48 0.09 19.34
CA ASP A 10 -9.63 -1.04 19.72
C ASP A 10 -8.52 -1.40 18.73
N ILE A 11 -8.25 -0.53 17.76
CA ILE A 11 -7.32 -0.79 16.66
C ILE A 11 -5.96 -1.30 17.12
N PHE A 12 -5.39 -0.73 18.19
CA PHE A 12 -4.05 -1.11 18.67
C PHE A 12 -4.00 -2.52 19.20
N GLN A 13 -5.07 -2.98 19.88
CA GLN A 13 -5.16 -4.34 20.39
C GLN A 13 -5.47 -5.33 19.27
N VAL A 14 -6.43 -5.01 18.40
CA VAL A 14 -6.82 -5.87 17.28
C VAL A 14 -5.66 -6.03 16.30
N MET A 15 -5.00 -4.94 15.93
CA MET A 15 -3.83 -5.00 15.05
C MET A 15 -2.68 -5.77 15.69
N GLY A 16 -2.28 -5.40 16.92
CA GLY A 16 -1.08 -5.96 17.55
C GLY A 16 -1.22 -7.41 17.99
N LYS A 17 -2.43 -7.87 18.37
CA LYS A 17 -2.64 -9.23 18.89
C LYS A 17 -3.19 -10.22 17.85
N ASN A 18 -3.93 -9.74 16.86
CA ASN A 18 -4.67 -10.63 15.96
C ASN A 18 -4.25 -10.46 14.49
N LEU A 19 -4.30 -9.23 13.93
CA LEU A 19 -4.13 -9.04 12.49
C LEU A 19 -2.67 -9.03 12.06
N LEU A 20 -1.83 -8.19 12.70
CA LEU A 20 -0.43 -8.07 12.30
C LEU A 20 0.39 -9.35 12.50
N PRO A 21 0.25 -10.14 13.58
CA PRO A 21 0.99 -11.40 13.70
C PRO A 21 0.67 -12.40 12.60
N LYS A 22 -0.61 -12.51 12.22
CA LYS A 22 -1.03 -13.39 11.11
C LYS A 22 -0.52 -12.88 9.77
N PHE A 23 -0.62 -11.58 9.53
CA PHE A 23 -0.13 -10.94 8.32
C PHE A 23 1.38 -11.11 8.18
N ASP A 24 2.14 -10.81 9.23
CA ASP A 24 3.60 -10.91 9.26
C ASP A 24 4.06 -12.33 8.91
N GLN A 25 3.47 -13.33 9.55
CA GLN A 25 3.78 -14.74 9.27
C GLN A 25 3.45 -15.13 7.82
N SER A 26 2.30 -14.72 7.31
CA SER A 26 1.86 -15.11 5.97
C SER A 26 2.64 -14.37 4.89
N PHE A 27 2.87 -13.07 5.08
CA PHE A 27 3.55 -12.23 4.10
C PHE A 27 5.05 -12.54 4.03
N SER A 28 5.72 -12.75 5.18
CA SER A 28 7.12 -13.16 5.20
C SER A 28 7.33 -14.54 4.55
N ALA A 29 6.45 -15.50 4.85
CA ALA A 29 6.50 -16.82 4.24
C ALA A 29 6.30 -16.76 2.71
N LEU A 30 5.39 -15.92 2.23
CA LEU A 30 5.21 -15.69 0.78
C LEU A 30 6.49 -15.17 0.12
N LEU A 31 7.09 -14.13 0.71
CA LEU A 31 8.30 -13.53 0.14
C LEU A 31 9.49 -14.50 0.19
N GLU A 32 9.63 -15.25 1.27
CA GLU A 32 10.69 -16.26 1.42
C GLU A 32 10.53 -17.41 0.41
N ASP A 33 9.31 -17.90 0.20
CA ASP A 33 9.03 -18.95 -0.80
C ASP A 33 9.33 -18.46 -2.23
N LEU A 34 8.85 -17.27 -2.58
CA LEU A 34 9.12 -16.66 -3.88
C LEU A 34 10.62 -16.45 -4.11
N HIS A 35 11.33 -15.95 -3.09
CA HIS A 35 12.77 -15.74 -3.16
C HIS A 35 13.54 -17.05 -3.32
N THR A 36 13.24 -18.05 -2.48
CA THR A 36 13.93 -19.36 -2.49
C THR A 36 13.75 -20.10 -3.82
N ARG A 37 12.60 -19.90 -4.45
CA ARG A 37 12.28 -20.51 -5.77
C ARG A 37 12.74 -19.68 -6.95
N GLY A 38 13.38 -18.52 -6.73
CA GLY A 38 13.81 -17.61 -7.79
C GLY A 38 12.66 -16.87 -8.49
N LEU A 39 11.42 -16.99 -8.00
CA LEU A 39 10.25 -16.37 -8.61
C LEU A 39 10.14 -14.87 -8.31
N LEU A 40 10.79 -14.40 -7.24
CA LEU A 40 10.75 -12.99 -6.85
C LEU A 40 11.46 -12.08 -7.86
N GLU A 41 12.35 -12.62 -8.69
CA GLU A 41 13.04 -11.87 -9.75
C GLU A 41 12.06 -11.36 -10.82
N ASP A 42 11.06 -12.19 -11.16
CA ASP A 42 10.08 -11.90 -12.21
C ASP A 42 8.67 -11.58 -11.66
N THR A 43 8.53 -11.46 -10.33
CA THR A 43 7.25 -11.21 -9.69
C THR A 43 7.30 -9.94 -8.86
N LEU A 44 6.48 -8.95 -9.20
CA LEU A 44 6.26 -7.78 -8.33
C LEU A 44 5.16 -8.09 -7.31
N VAL A 45 5.52 -8.08 -6.04
CA VAL A 45 4.58 -8.18 -4.92
C VAL A 45 4.28 -6.79 -4.42
N VAL A 46 2.99 -6.41 -4.39
CA VAL A 46 2.53 -5.12 -3.87
C VAL A 46 1.56 -5.37 -2.72
N CYS A 47 1.88 -4.83 -1.55
CA CYS A 47 0.99 -4.86 -0.39
C CYS A 47 0.59 -3.44 -0.01
N MET A 48 -0.71 -3.17 -0.06
CA MET A 48 -1.27 -1.84 0.22
C MET A 48 -2.69 -1.94 0.76
N GLY A 49 -3.15 -0.88 1.42
CA GLY A 49 -4.56 -0.60 1.62
C GLY A 49 -5.02 0.52 0.69
N GLU A 50 -6.30 0.81 0.70
CA GLU A 50 -6.91 1.87 -0.11
C GLU A 50 -6.67 3.27 0.47
N PHE A 51 -6.41 3.37 1.79
CA PHE A 51 -6.09 4.61 2.53
C PHE A 51 -5.35 4.29 3.83
N GLY A 52 -4.91 5.32 4.53
CA GLY A 52 -4.26 5.23 5.83
C GLY A 52 -5.20 5.40 7.02
N ARG A 53 -4.61 5.68 8.18
CA ARG A 53 -5.33 5.90 9.43
C ARG A 53 -5.07 7.29 9.99
N ALA A 54 -6.13 7.92 10.53
CA ALA A 54 -6.06 9.27 11.06
C ALA A 54 -4.96 9.42 12.12
N PRO A 55 -4.22 10.54 12.10
CA PRO A 55 -3.26 10.87 13.15
C PRO A 55 -3.91 10.95 14.54
N LEU A 56 -5.15 11.46 14.59
CA LEU A 56 -5.92 11.61 15.81
C LEU A 56 -6.41 10.26 16.32
N VAL A 57 -6.10 9.95 17.57
CA VAL A 57 -6.66 8.81 18.32
C VAL A 57 -7.94 9.29 19.01
N ALA A 58 -9.06 8.70 18.70
CA ALA A 58 -10.36 9.07 19.22
C ALA A 58 -11.27 7.85 19.41
N LEU A 59 -12.22 7.95 20.34
CA LEU A 59 -13.26 6.95 20.54
C LEU A 59 -14.46 7.26 19.64
N GLU A 60 -14.94 6.25 18.92
CA GLU A 60 -16.27 6.33 18.29
C GLU A 60 -17.36 6.02 19.32
N PRO A 61 -18.27 6.95 19.59
CA PRO A 61 -19.26 6.80 20.69
C PRO A 61 -20.21 5.61 20.54
N ARG A 62 -20.33 5.07 19.33
CA ARG A 62 -21.26 3.96 19.03
C ARG A 62 -20.89 2.61 19.65
N PHE A 63 -19.68 2.48 20.17
CA PHE A 63 -19.13 1.22 20.67
C PHE A 63 -18.81 1.35 22.16
N ALA A 64 -19.82 1.20 23.02
CA ALA A 64 -19.65 1.24 24.46
C ALA A 64 -18.64 0.17 24.93
N GLY A 65 -17.74 0.55 25.83
CA GLY A 65 -16.72 -0.34 26.38
C GLY A 65 -15.45 -0.53 25.49
N ALA A 66 -15.44 0.03 24.29
CA ALA A 66 -14.26 -0.01 23.40
C ALA A 66 -13.18 0.99 23.86
N THR A 67 -11.94 0.75 23.45
CA THR A 67 -10.83 1.70 23.62
C THR A 67 -10.71 2.63 22.39
N PRO A 68 -10.13 3.83 22.55
CA PRO A 68 -9.91 4.75 21.41
C PRO A 68 -9.08 4.10 20.30
N GLY A 69 -9.38 4.48 19.07
CA GLY A 69 -8.67 4.01 17.89
C GLY A 69 -8.46 5.10 16.85
N ARG A 70 -8.35 4.73 15.60
CA ARG A 70 -8.07 5.65 14.48
C ARG A 70 -9.06 5.42 13.35
N LYS A 71 -9.64 6.50 12.84
CA LYS A 71 -10.51 6.50 11.66
C LYS A 71 -9.71 6.40 10.35
N HIS A 72 -10.41 6.32 9.24
CA HIS A 72 -9.83 6.38 7.91
C HIS A 72 -9.17 7.74 7.65
N TRP A 73 -8.10 7.73 6.86
CA TRP A 73 -7.36 8.94 6.49
C TRP A 73 -6.72 8.78 5.12
N ALA A 74 -7.18 9.56 4.16
CA ALA A 74 -6.66 9.51 2.79
C ALA A 74 -5.39 10.36 2.58
N GLY A 75 -4.96 11.12 3.60
CA GLY A 75 -3.85 12.08 3.47
C GLY A 75 -2.48 11.45 3.30
N THR A 76 -2.25 10.26 3.85
CA THR A 76 -1.01 9.49 3.67
C THR A 76 -1.19 8.04 4.13
N TYR A 77 -0.47 7.11 3.49
CA TYR A 77 -0.37 5.72 3.90
C TYR A 77 0.91 5.09 3.33
N SER A 78 1.24 3.90 3.79
CA SER A 78 2.43 3.16 3.36
C SER A 78 2.06 2.04 2.41
N ILE A 79 2.94 1.80 1.43
CA ILE A 79 2.83 0.69 0.47
C ILE A 79 4.14 -0.08 0.54
N VAL A 80 4.08 -1.40 0.42
CA VAL A 80 5.25 -2.27 0.32
C VAL A 80 5.35 -2.82 -1.09
N PHE A 81 6.53 -2.71 -1.68
CA PHE A 81 6.89 -3.35 -2.93
C PHE A 81 8.01 -4.36 -2.68
N ALA A 82 7.96 -5.51 -3.33
CA ALA A 82 9.03 -6.48 -3.30
C ALA A 82 9.14 -7.24 -4.63
N GLY A 83 10.34 -7.60 -5.01
CA GLY A 83 10.62 -8.35 -6.25
C GLY A 83 10.67 -7.49 -7.51
N ALA A 84 10.79 -8.13 -8.67
CA ALA A 84 10.88 -7.51 -10.00
C ALA A 84 11.89 -6.34 -10.06
N GLY A 85 13.07 -6.48 -9.43
CA GLY A 85 14.12 -5.47 -9.42
C GLY A 85 13.98 -4.36 -8.38
N VAL A 86 12.95 -4.37 -7.54
CA VAL A 86 12.81 -3.42 -6.42
C VAL A 86 13.98 -3.55 -5.46
N THR A 87 14.62 -2.44 -5.09
CA THR A 87 15.78 -2.40 -4.20
C THR A 87 15.38 -2.80 -2.77
N PRO A 88 15.88 -3.93 -2.25
CA PRO A 88 15.55 -4.39 -0.91
C PRO A 88 15.97 -3.39 0.17
N GLY A 89 15.11 -3.21 1.18
CA GLY A 89 15.39 -2.35 2.34
C GLY A 89 15.36 -0.85 2.05
N SER A 90 15.03 -0.43 0.82
CA SER A 90 14.87 0.98 0.50
C SER A 90 13.59 1.55 1.14
N VAL A 91 13.64 2.83 1.53
CA VAL A 91 12.48 3.57 2.02
C VAL A 91 12.35 4.86 1.20
N VAL A 92 11.24 4.97 0.48
CA VAL A 92 10.94 6.11 -0.39
C VAL A 92 9.84 6.96 0.25
N GLY A 93 10.15 8.22 0.48
CA GLY A 93 9.24 9.17 1.11
C GLY A 93 9.13 9.04 2.63
N ARG A 94 8.47 10.02 3.22
CA ARG A 94 8.13 10.06 4.65
C ARG A 94 6.95 10.98 4.91
N SER A 95 6.22 10.70 5.98
CA SER A 95 5.17 11.59 6.47
C SER A 95 5.73 12.75 7.31
N ASP A 96 4.89 13.74 7.60
CA ASP A 96 5.14 14.76 8.59
C ASP A 96 5.21 14.17 10.02
N ARG A 97 5.53 15.02 11.00
CA ARG A 97 5.69 14.59 12.40
C ARG A 97 4.41 14.04 13.03
N GLN A 98 3.26 14.41 12.50
CA GLN A 98 1.94 13.96 12.95
C GLN A 98 1.46 12.72 12.19
N ALA A 99 2.21 12.26 11.18
CA ALA A 99 1.79 11.22 10.24
C ALA A 99 0.48 11.55 9.50
N GLY A 100 0.23 12.84 9.27
CA GLY A 100 -0.97 13.34 8.61
C GLY A 100 -0.84 13.44 7.11
N TYR A 101 0.29 13.92 6.62
CA TYR A 101 0.52 14.17 5.21
C TYR A 101 1.96 13.85 4.80
N PRO A 102 2.23 13.62 3.51
CA PRO A 102 3.59 13.46 3.01
C PRO A 102 4.41 14.74 3.26
N ALA A 103 5.62 14.59 3.81
CA ALA A 103 6.59 15.67 4.02
C ALA A 103 7.69 15.70 2.95
N THR A 104 7.73 14.71 2.10
CA THR A 104 8.62 14.61 0.94
C THR A 104 7.81 14.63 -0.35
N GLU A 105 8.39 14.18 -1.46
CA GLU A 105 7.67 13.97 -2.71
C GLU A 105 6.39 13.18 -2.49
N LYS A 106 5.32 13.59 -3.17
CA LYS A 106 4.00 12.98 -3.05
C LYS A 106 3.77 12.03 -4.19
N PHE A 107 3.38 10.82 -3.85
CA PHE A 107 2.91 9.82 -4.81
C PHE A 107 1.41 9.63 -4.64
N ALA A 108 0.71 9.50 -5.74
CA ALA A 108 -0.72 9.28 -5.79
C ALA A 108 -1.05 7.83 -6.18
N PRO A 109 -2.27 7.35 -6.00
CA PRO A 109 -2.66 5.99 -6.40
C PRO A 109 -2.38 5.68 -7.87
N TRP A 110 -2.52 6.65 -8.76
CA TRP A 110 -2.20 6.49 -10.18
C TRP A 110 -0.71 6.33 -10.46
N ASP A 111 0.19 6.83 -9.59
CA ASP A 111 1.64 6.57 -9.70
C ASP A 111 1.96 5.12 -9.32
N VAL A 112 1.24 4.57 -8.34
CA VAL A 112 1.31 3.14 -8.00
C VAL A 112 0.87 2.29 -9.18
N THR A 113 -0.25 2.63 -9.81
CA THR A 113 -0.75 1.96 -11.01
C THR A 113 0.25 2.04 -12.17
N ALA A 114 0.82 3.23 -12.41
CA ALA A 114 1.86 3.42 -13.42
C ALA A 114 3.11 2.57 -13.12
N THR A 115 3.49 2.46 -11.85
CA THR A 115 4.61 1.62 -11.41
C THR A 115 4.36 0.13 -11.72
N ILE A 116 3.15 -0.36 -11.44
CA ILE A 116 2.76 -1.74 -11.74
C ILE A 116 2.79 -2.01 -13.24
N PHE A 117 2.21 -1.14 -14.06
CA PHE A 117 2.26 -1.28 -15.52
C PHE A 117 3.69 -1.25 -16.05
N ASN A 118 4.52 -0.33 -15.55
CA ASN A 118 5.93 -0.26 -15.93
C ASN A 118 6.69 -1.55 -15.59
N ALA A 119 6.46 -2.14 -14.42
CA ALA A 119 7.06 -3.42 -14.03
C ALA A 119 6.61 -4.58 -14.94
N LEU A 120 5.41 -4.52 -15.51
CA LEU A 120 4.91 -5.48 -16.49
C LEU A 120 5.41 -5.23 -17.92
N GLY A 121 6.27 -4.21 -18.13
CA GLY A 121 6.76 -3.82 -19.46
C GLY A 121 5.72 -3.07 -20.30
N ILE A 122 4.63 -2.61 -19.69
CA ILE A 122 3.59 -1.82 -20.35
C ILE A 122 3.88 -0.34 -20.13
N ASN A 123 3.98 0.44 -21.22
CA ASN A 123 4.19 1.89 -21.12
C ASN A 123 2.95 2.55 -20.47
N PRO A 124 3.03 3.08 -19.25
CA PRO A 124 1.88 3.70 -18.57
C PRO A 124 1.36 4.97 -19.28
N GLY A 125 2.22 5.69 -20.04
CA GLY A 125 1.83 6.82 -20.87
C GLY A 125 1.16 6.44 -22.19
N GLY A 126 1.01 5.15 -22.48
CA GLY A 126 0.28 4.66 -23.66
C GLY A 126 -1.22 4.84 -23.52
N HIS A 127 -1.93 4.48 -24.59
CA HIS A 127 -3.38 4.56 -24.65
C HIS A 127 -3.95 3.23 -25.17
N PHE A 128 -5.14 2.89 -24.71
CA PHE A 128 -5.98 1.86 -25.31
C PHE A 128 -7.23 2.52 -25.91
N LEU A 129 -7.82 1.86 -26.90
CA LEU A 129 -9.04 2.33 -27.54
C LEU A 129 -10.26 1.60 -26.95
N ASP A 130 -11.35 2.32 -26.69
CA ASP A 130 -12.62 1.70 -26.39
C ASP A 130 -13.31 1.19 -27.66
N LEU A 131 -14.51 0.61 -27.51
CA LEU A 131 -15.30 0.09 -28.64
C LEU A 131 -15.75 1.17 -29.64
N ALA A 132 -15.67 2.45 -29.27
CA ALA A 132 -15.95 3.59 -30.12
C ALA A 132 -14.67 4.26 -30.65
N GLU A 133 -13.52 3.57 -30.58
CA GLU A 133 -12.19 4.04 -31.01
C GLU A 133 -11.69 5.30 -30.27
N ARG A 134 -12.19 5.58 -29.09
CA ARG A 134 -11.74 6.72 -28.28
C ARG A 134 -10.52 6.30 -27.45
N PRO A 135 -9.44 7.12 -27.45
CA PRO A 135 -8.26 6.81 -26.68
C PRO A 135 -8.46 7.11 -25.19
N TYR A 136 -8.05 6.16 -24.34
CA TYR A 136 -7.97 6.30 -22.89
C TYR A 136 -6.54 6.04 -22.45
N ALA A 137 -6.00 6.89 -21.60
CA ALA A 137 -4.69 6.68 -20.98
C ALA A 137 -4.67 5.38 -20.15
N ILE A 138 -3.58 4.64 -20.21
CA ILE A 138 -3.36 3.43 -19.38
C ILE A 138 -3.23 3.84 -17.92
N SER A 139 -2.50 4.94 -17.65
CA SER A 139 -2.42 5.56 -16.32
C SER A 139 -2.18 7.05 -16.46
N ASP A 140 -2.75 7.84 -15.56
CA ASP A 140 -2.47 9.28 -15.46
C ASP A 140 -1.22 9.58 -14.60
N GLY A 141 -0.62 8.55 -13.98
CA GLY A 141 0.52 8.66 -13.08
C GLY A 141 1.87 8.50 -13.77
N GLN A 142 2.91 8.68 -12.96
CA GLN A 142 4.29 8.40 -13.34
C GLN A 142 4.84 7.25 -12.48
N PRO A 143 5.64 6.33 -13.05
CA PRO A 143 6.26 5.27 -12.26
C PRO A 143 7.13 5.83 -11.13
N ILE A 144 7.03 5.22 -9.95
CA ILE A 144 7.86 5.54 -8.77
C ILE A 144 9.23 4.87 -8.96
N THR A 145 10.10 5.50 -9.74
CA THR A 145 11.39 4.91 -10.12
C THR A 145 12.36 4.79 -8.95
N GLN A 146 12.17 5.57 -7.89
CA GLN A 146 13.01 5.57 -6.69
C GLN A 146 13.01 4.22 -5.94
N ILE A 147 12.02 3.36 -6.18
CA ILE A 147 12.01 2.00 -5.60
C ILE A 147 13.04 1.07 -6.24
N TYR A 148 13.60 1.44 -7.38
CA TYR A 148 14.61 0.65 -8.11
C TYR A 148 16.07 1.12 -7.85
N GLY A 149 16.29 2.16 -7.03
CA GLY A 149 17.61 2.72 -6.71
C GLY A 149 18.04 3.83 -7.66
#